data_0327770b584552aa3c6023bbe2960171
#
_entry.id   0327770b584552aa3c6023bbe2960171
#
_cell.length_a   1.000
_cell.length_b   1.000
_cell.length_c   1.000
_cell.angle_alpha   90.00
_cell.angle_beta   90.00
_cell.angle_gamma   90.00
#
_symmetry.space_group_name_H-M   'P 1'
#
loop_
_entity.id
_entity.type
_entity.pdbx_description
1 polymer ?
#
loop_
_entity_poly.entity_id
_entity_poly.type
_entity_poly.pdbx_seq_one_letter_code
_entity_poly.pdbx_strand_id
1 'polypeptide(L)'
;YMNTQILYYPALDFSDHSYDVWDVDAYGKDLHPMVAGKVRALAQKNFGTLCQAYLGDPALMNDELASPLLCADYQKFPQTIMMTAEFDFLRQQCEEFVQKLDKAGVKVDYTMFAGTFHGFLERIGFFDQADDSIHLMVGKWFEFLEEA
;
A
#
# COMPACT_ATOMS: atom_id res chain seq x y z
N TYR A 1 5.75 20.58 -9.71
CA TYR A 1 4.70 20.07 -8.82
C TYR A 1 4.16 18.79 -9.43
N MET A 2 4.06 17.72 -8.64
CA MET A 2 3.44 16.47 -9.04
C MET A 2 1.95 16.57 -8.70
N ASN A 3 1.08 16.45 -9.71
CA ASN A 3 -0.36 16.60 -9.51
C ASN A 3 -1.04 15.28 -9.10
N THR A 4 -0.49 14.14 -9.57
CA THR A 4 -1.05 12.81 -9.31
C THR A 4 0.07 11.83 -9.02
N GLN A 5 -0.11 10.96 -8.04
CA GLN A 5 0.73 9.79 -7.80
C GLN A 5 -0.05 8.50 -8.03
N ILE A 6 0.64 7.49 -8.55
CA ILE A 6 0.09 6.15 -8.76
C ILE A 6 0.94 5.19 -7.94
N LEU A 7 0.30 4.46 -7.04
CA LEU A 7 0.97 3.61 -6.06
C LEU A 7 0.41 2.18 -6.15
N TYR A 8 1.30 1.22 -6.33
CA TYR A 8 0.99 -0.20 -6.25
C TYR A 8 1.57 -0.78 -4.97
N TYR A 9 0.71 -1.23 -4.07
CA TYR A 9 1.08 -1.86 -2.79
C TYR A 9 2.33 -1.25 -2.12
N PRO A 10 2.36 0.08 -1.93
CA PRO A 10 3.55 0.77 -1.43
C PRO A 10 3.86 0.38 0.02
N ALA A 11 5.16 0.37 0.37
CA ALA A 11 5.59 0.45 1.76
C ALA A 11 5.54 1.92 2.21
N LEU A 12 4.73 2.23 3.19
CA LEU A 12 4.43 3.61 3.63
C LEU A 12 4.84 3.89 5.07
N ASP A 13 5.23 2.85 5.80
CA ASP A 13 5.68 2.98 7.18
C ASP A 13 6.69 1.87 7.51
N PHE A 14 7.87 2.28 7.92
CA PHE A 14 8.95 1.41 8.39
C PHE A 14 9.11 1.46 9.91
N SER A 15 8.30 2.26 10.60
CA SER A 15 8.34 2.42 12.05
C SER A 15 7.71 1.25 12.79
N ASP A 16 7.90 1.21 14.10
CA ASP A 16 7.27 0.23 14.98
C ASP A 16 5.74 0.34 14.97
N HIS A 17 5.17 1.51 14.62
CA HIS A 17 3.72 1.71 14.51
C HIS A 17 3.07 0.69 13.57
N SER A 18 3.58 0.53 12.35
CA SER A 18 3.04 -0.46 11.41
C SER A 18 3.10 -1.88 11.92
N TYR A 19 4.14 -2.22 12.66
CA TYR A 19 4.28 -3.54 13.24
C TYR A 19 3.30 -3.76 14.40
N ASP A 20 3.12 -2.75 15.24
CA ASP A 20 2.26 -2.80 16.44
C ASP A 20 0.77 -2.89 16.08
N VAL A 21 0.36 -2.23 14.99
CA VAL A 21 -1.04 -2.22 14.55
C VAL A 21 -1.38 -3.33 13.54
N TRP A 22 -0.37 -4.06 13.05
CA TRP A 22 -0.59 -5.10 12.06
C TRP A 22 -1.32 -6.30 12.64
N ASP A 23 -2.43 -6.66 12.03
CA ASP A 23 -3.31 -7.75 12.47
C ASP A 23 -3.69 -8.67 11.30
N VAL A 24 -3.38 -9.96 11.43
CA VAL A 24 -3.75 -10.96 10.43
C VAL A 24 -5.27 -11.16 10.33
N ASP A 25 -6.01 -10.91 11.39
CA ASP A 25 -7.47 -11.09 11.42
C ASP A 25 -8.19 -10.00 10.58
N ALA A 26 -7.50 -8.87 10.29
CA ALA A 26 -7.99 -7.85 9.36
C ALA A 26 -8.14 -8.36 7.91
N TYR A 27 -7.52 -9.50 7.56
CA TYR A 27 -7.63 -10.13 6.24
C TYR A 27 -8.86 -11.05 6.11
N GLY A 28 -9.62 -11.21 7.17
CA GLY A 28 -10.85 -11.99 7.24
C GLY A 28 -10.82 -13.06 8.33
N LYS A 29 -11.91 -13.14 9.09
CA LYS A 29 -12.03 -14.10 10.23
C LYS A 29 -11.99 -15.56 9.79
N ASP A 30 -12.42 -15.84 8.54
CA ASP A 30 -12.46 -17.17 7.96
C ASP A 30 -11.29 -17.43 7.00
N LEU A 31 -10.22 -16.65 7.13
CA LEU A 31 -9.05 -16.82 6.28
C LEU A 31 -8.44 -18.22 6.45
N HIS A 32 -8.24 -18.90 5.32
CA HIS A 32 -7.65 -20.25 5.36
C HIS A 32 -6.30 -20.22 6.10
N PRO A 33 -6.03 -21.11 7.07
CA PRO A 33 -4.85 -21.07 7.94
C PRO A 33 -3.52 -21.02 7.17
N MET A 34 -3.44 -21.65 5.99
CA MET A 34 -2.24 -21.60 5.14
C MET A 34 -2.00 -20.18 4.59
N VAL A 35 -3.06 -19.48 4.21
CA VAL A 35 -2.97 -18.08 3.71
C VAL A 35 -2.57 -17.15 4.85
N ALA A 36 -3.26 -17.26 6.00
CA ALA A 36 -2.91 -16.51 7.21
C ALA A 36 -1.45 -16.71 7.63
N GLY A 37 -0.99 -17.96 7.62
CA GLY A 37 0.40 -18.31 7.92
C GLY A 37 1.39 -17.68 6.94
N LYS A 38 1.06 -17.66 5.65
CA LYS A 38 1.92 -17.06 4.60
C LYS A 38 2.00 -15.54 4.76
N VAL A 39 0.88 -14.86 4.95
CA VAL A 39 0.85 -13.39 5.14
C VAL A 39 1.64 -13.01 6.39
N ARG A 40 1.44 -13.73 7.51
CA ARG A 40 2.18 -13.50 8.77
C ARG A 40 3.69 -13.72 8.59
N ALA A 41 4.09 -14.78 7.91
CA ALA A 41 5.51 -15.05 7.65
C ALA A 41 6.16 -13.98 6.79
N LEU A 42 5.43 -13.45 5.79
CA LEU A 42 5.90 -12.33 4.96
C LEU A 42 6.04 -11.05 5.78
N ALA A 43 5.06 -10.73 6.64
CA ALA A 43 5.14 -9.57 7.52
C ALA A 43 6.37 -9.66 8.44
N GLN A 44 6.52 -10.75 9.18
CA GLN A 44 7.65 -10.96 10.10
C GLN A 44 9.01 -10.90 9.42
N LYS A 45 9.11 -11.45 8.19
CA LYS A 45 10.36 -11.44 7.42
C LYS A 45 10.71 -10.07 6.87
N ASN A 46 9.70 -9.34 6.37
CA ASN A 46 9.97 -8.18 5.52
C ASN A 46 10.03 -6.86 6.28
N PHE A 47 9.28 -6.67 7.38
CA PHE A 47 9.32 -5.39 8.11
C PHE A 47 10.76 -5.02 8.53
N GLY A 48 11.47 -5.88 9.26
CA GLY A 48 12.84 -5.59 9.66
C GLY A 48 13.85 -5.59 8.52
N THR A 49 13.71 -6.53 7.56
CA THR A 49 14.65 -6.66 6.44
C THR A 49 14.51 -5.50 5.45
N LEU A 50 13.29 -5.08 5.13
CA LEU A 50 13.04 -3.94 4.25
C LEU A 50 13.55 -2.65 4.87
N CYS A 51 13.29 -2.42 6.15
CA CYS A 51 13.80 -1.27 6.87
C CYS A 51 15.33 -1.19 6.78
N GLN A 52 16.02 -2.27 7.12
CA GLN A 52 17.48 -2.31 7.08
C GLN A 52 18.05 -2.14 5.65
N ALA A 53 17.43 -2.79 4.68
CA ALA A 53 17.89 -2.75 3.28
C ALA A 53 17.64 -1.39 2.60
N TYR A 54 16.52 -0.73 2.94
CA TYR A 54 16.12 0.52 2.31
C TYR A 54 16.73 1.73 2.99
N LEU A 55 16.68 1.79 4.32
CA LEU A 55 17.12 2.97 5.06
C LEU A 55 18.63 2.94 5.39
N GLY A 56 19.21 1.76 5.55
CA GLY A 56 20.60 1.60 6.01
C GLY A 56 20.82 2.04 7.46
N ASP A 57 20.10 3.05 7.94
CA ASP A 57 20.13 3.55 9.31
C ASP A 57 18.72 3.43 9.93
N PRO A 58 18.54 2.60 10.97
CA PRO A 58 17.25 2.46 11.67
C PRO A 58 16.72 3.76 12.30
N ALA A 59 17.58 4.74 12.57
CA ALA A 59 17.14 6.03 13.11
C ALA A 59 16.22 6.80 12.16
N LEU A 60 16.25 6.47 10.86
CA LEU A 60 15.39 7.09 9.83
C LEU A 60 13.98 6.49 9.75
N MET A 61 13.67 5.43 10.50
CA MET A 61 12.36 4.76 10.46
C MET A 61 11.18 5.70 10.72
N ASN A 62 11.38 6.68 11.60
CA ASN A 62 10.35 7.64 11.99
C ASN A 62 10.40 8.95 11.18
N ASP A 63 11.26 9.05 10.18
CA ASP A 63 11.29 10.20 9.27
C ASP A 63 10.13 10.10 8.26
N GLU A 64 9.35 11.17 8.08
CA GLU A 64 8.20 11.20 7.17
C GLU A 64 8.58 10.96 5.70
N LEU A 65 9.84 11.17 5.32
CA LEU A 65 10.33 10.84 3.98
C LEU A 65 10.55 9.33 3.79
N ALA A 66 10.84 8.63 4.86
CA ALA A 66 10.97 7.17 4.85
C ALA A 66 9.61 6.50 5.12
N SER A 67 8.84 7.06 6.05
CA SER A 67 7.54 6.56 6.51
C SER A 67 6.43 7.60 6.28
N PRO A 68 5.98 7.77 5.02
CA PRO A 68 4.97 8.78 4.67
C PRO A 68 3.65 8.68 5.46
N LEU A 69 3.36 7.51 6.01
CA LEU A 69 2.20 7.29 6.88
C LEU A 69 2.27 8.11 8.18
N LEU A 70 3.46 8.53 8.60
CA LEU A 70 3.69 9.36 9.80
C LEU A 70 3.64 10.86 9.52
N CYS A 71 3.44 11.28 8.26
CA CYS A 71 3.37 12.68 7.90
C CYS A 71 2.26 13.39 8.68
N ALA A 72 2.55 14.60 9.18
CA ALA A 72 1.59 15.41 9.93
C ALA A 72 0.62 16.18 9.02
N ASP A 73 0.99 16.48 7.78
CA ASP A 73 0.25 17.33 6.85
C ASP A 73 -0.06 16.60 5.54
N TYR A 74 -1.17 15.87 5.55
CA TYR A 74 -1.63 15.07 4.41
C TYR A 74 -2.14 15.91 3.23
N GLN A 75 -2.48 17.18 3.42
CA GLN A 75 -2.92 18.08 2.34
C GLN A 75 -1.81 18.35 1.32
N LYS A 76 -0.55 18.09 1.66
CA LYS A 76 0.60 18.24 0.76
C LYS A 76 0.74 17.11 -0.25
N PHE A 77 0.09 15.97 -0.01
CA PHE A 77 0.17 14.86 -0.96
C PHE A 77 -0.61 15.17 -2.23
N PRO A 78 -0.13 14.69 -3.39
CA PRO A 78 -0.86 14.80 -4.65
C PRO A 78 -2.11 13.92 -4.65
N GLN A 79 -3.02 14.15 -5.59
CA GLN A 79 -4.12 13.22 -5.87
C GLN A 79 -3.54 11.81 -6.04
N THR A 80 -4.21 10.80 -5.48
CA THR A 80 -3.63 9.47 -5.35
C THR A 80 -4.51 8.40 -5.97
N ILE A 81 -3.93 7.61 -6.88
CA ILE A 81 -4.50 6.34 -7.34
C ILE A 81 -3.70 5.24 -6.66
N MET A 82 -4.36 4.42 -5.82
CA MET A 82 -3.68 3.37 -5.06
C MET A 82 -4.31 2.01 -5.32
N MET A 83 -3.45 1.03 -5.61
CA MET A 83 -3.83 -0.35 -5.83
C MET A 83 -3.10 -1.27 -4.86
N THR A 84 -3.85 -2.17 -4.22
CA THR A 84 -3.30 -3.12 -3.25
C THR A 84 -3.73 -4.55 -3.58
N ALA A 85 -3.05 -5.51 -2.99
CA ALA A 85 -3.41 -6.92 -3.04
C ALA A 85 -4.15 -7.33 -1.76
N GLU A 86 -5.12 -8.24 -1.88
CA GLU A 86 -5.91 -8.70 -0.73
C GLU A 86 -5.04 -9.30 0.38
N PHE A 87 -4.11 -10.19 0.02
CA PHE A 87 -3.27 -10.91 0.96
C PHE A 87 -1.84 -10.33 1.03
N ASP A 88 -1.76 -8.99 1.08
CA ASP A 88 -0.50 -8.26 1.18
C ASP A 88 -0.26 -7.78 2.60
N PHE A 89 0.90 -8.10 3.18
CA PHE A 89 1.27 -7.65 4.52
C PHE A 89 1.38 -6.12 4.65
N LEU A 90 1.49 -5.38 3.54
CA LEU A 90 1.48 -3.92 3.49
C LEU A 90 0.06 -3.31 3.35
N ARG A 91 -0.98 -4.14 3.13
CA ARG A 91 -2.33 -3.62 2.85
C ARG A 91 -2.85 -2.70 3.95
N GLN A 92 -2.66 -3.05 5.21
CA GLN A 92 -3.22 -2.28 6.34
C GLN A 92 -2.65 -0.87 6.41
N GLN A 93 -1.32 -0.69 6.20
CA GLN A 93 -0.74 0.64 6.14
C GLN A 93 -1.20 1.44 4.91
N CYS A 94 -1.46 0.77 3.79
CA CYS A 94 -2.04 1.41 2.60
C CYS A 94 -3.47 1.91 2.87
N GLU A 95 -4.30 1.08 3.51
CA GLU A 95 -5.68 1.44 3.88
C GLU A 95 -5.71 2.60 4.89
N GLU A 96 -4.80 2.60 5.87
CA GLU A 96 -4.66 3.71 6.81
C GLU A 96 -4.25 5.00 6.10
N PHE A 97 -3.29 4.93 5.19
CA PHE A 97 -2.83 6.07 4.41
C PHE A 97 -3.95 6.67 3.55
N VAL A 98 -4.73 5.82 2.87
CA VAL A 98 -5.92 6.22 2.11
C VAL A 98 -6.92 6.96 2.98
N GLN A 99 -7.22 6.44 4.17
CA GLN A 99 -8.14 7.09 5.11
C GLN A 99 -7.64 8.47 5.58
N LYS A 100 -6.32 8.63 5.77
CA LYS A 100 -5.71 9.90 6.16
C LYS A 100 -5.75 10.92 5.02
N LEU A 101 -5.46 10.47 3.78
CA LEU A 101 -5.59 11.32 2.59
C LEU A 101 -7.03 11.82 2.39
N ASP A 102 -8.01 10.91 2.47
CA ASP A 102 -9.43 11.24 2.32
C ASP A 102 -9.89 12.23 3.39
N LYS A 103 -9.53 12.01 4.66
CA LYS A 103 -9.81 12.95 5.76
C LYS A 103 -9.17 14.33 5.57
N ALA A 104 -8.04 14.40 4.89
CA ALA A 104 -7.37 15.66 4.55
C ALA A 104 -7.95 16.35 3.32
N GLY A 105 -8.95 15.76 2.65
CA GLY A 105 -9.56 16.29 1.43
C GLY A 105 -8.73 16.09 0.17
N VAL A 106 -7.74 15.19 0.20
CA VAL A 106 -6.96 14.80 -0.98
C VAL A 106 -7.78 13.79 -1.79
N LYS A 107 -7.92 14.01 -3.10
CA LYS A 107 -8.62 13.07 -3.97
C LYS A 107 -7.88 11.74 -4.02
N VAL A 108 -8.58 10.64 -3.70
CA VAL A 108 -8.05 9.28 -3.68
C VAL A 108 -8.98 8.34 -4.45
N ASP A 109 -8.40 7.51 -5.31
CA ASP A 109 -9.04 6.31 -5.84
C ASP A 109 -8.28 5.08 -5.32
N TYR A 110 -8.96 4.22 -4.59
CA TYR A 110 -8.39 3.04 -3.97
C TYR A 110 -9.05 1.78 -4.49
N THR A 111 -8.24 0.84 -4.96
CA THR A 111 -8.71 -0.48 -5.41
C THR A 111 -7.87 -1.60 -4.79
N MET A 112 -8.54 -2.55 -4.14
CA MET A 112 -7.94 -3.79 -3.66
C MET A 112 -8.29 -4.94 -4.61
N PHE A 113 -7.28 -5.66 -5.07
CA PHE A 113 -7.44 -6.80 -5.98
C PHE A 113 -7.60 -8.09 -5.19
N ALA A 114 -8.80 -8.69 -5.27
CA ALA A 114 -9.14 -9.91 -4.57
C ALA A 114 -8.32 -11.11 -5.08
N GLY A 115 -7.96 -12.03 -4.19
CA GLY A 115 -7.21 -13.25 -4.49
C GLY A 115 -5.73 -13.04 -4.78
N THR A 116 -5.22 -11.81 -4.65
CA THR A 116 -3.82 -11.48 -4.99
C THR A 116 -2.93 -11.34 -3.77
N PHE A 117 -1.62 -11.46 -4.00
CA PHE A 117 -0.53 -11.24 -3.03
C PHE A 117 0.36 -10.09 -3.46
N HIS A 118 1.23 -9.62 -2.55
CA HIS A 118 2.25 -8.63 -2.86
C HIS A 118 3.04 -9.01 -4.13
N GLY A 119 3.25 -8.04 -5.03
CA GLY A 119 3.98 -8.28 -6.27
C GLY A 119 3.14 -8.87 -7.40
N PHE A 120 1.80 -8.89 -7.31
CA PHE A 120 0.96 -9.47 -8.36
C PHE A 120 1.13 -8.78 -9.72
N LEU A 121 1.45 -7.50 -9.76
CA LEU A 121 1.71 -6.74 -11.00
C LEU A 121 2.87 -7.33 -11.82
N GLU A 122 3.84 -8.00 -11.18
CA GLU A 122 4.96 -8.66 -11.86
C GLU A 122 4.52 -9.87 -12.71
N ARG A 123 3.24 -10.22 -12.65
CA ARG A 123 2.63 -11.36 -13.34
C ARG A 123 1.79 -10.97 -14.56
N ILE A 124 2.06 -9.83 -15.17
CA ILE A 124 1.43 -9.37 -16.42
C ILE A 124 1.50 -10.49 -17.47
N GLY A 125 0.37 -10.77 -18.13
CA GLY A 125 0.24 -11.85 -19.11
C GLY A 125 0.07 -13.25 -18.52
N PHE A 126 0.07 -13.39 -17.17
CA PHE A 126 -0.17 -14.66 -16.47
C PHE A 126 -1.33 -14.60 -15.50
N PHE A 127 -1.60 -13.44 -14.92
CA PHE A 127 -2.71 -13.20 -13.99
C PHE A 127 -3.61 -12.11 -14.54
N ASP A 128 -4.87 -12.43 -14.78
CA ASP A 128 -5.87 -11.47 -15.27
C ASP A 128 -5.92 -10.22 -14.39
N GLN A 129 -5.80 -10.36 -13.06
CA GLN A 129 -5.78 -9.23 -12.14
C GLN A 129 -4.61 -8.27 -12.37
N ALA A 130 -3.46 -8.76 -12.85
CA ALA A 130 -2.32 -7.89 -13.18
C ALA A 130 -2.64 -7.04 -14.41
N ASP A 131 -3.18 -7.66 -15.46
CA ASP A 131 -3.58 -6.97 -16.69
C ASP A 131 -4.75 -6.02 -16.44
N ASP A 132 -5.78 -6.45 -15.71
CA ASP A 132 -6.93 -5.63 -15.30
C ASP A 132 -6.51 -4.42 -14.49
N SER A 133 -5.52 -4.57 -13.59
CA SER A 133 -5.02 -3.46 -12.77
C SER A 133 -4.38 -2.35 -13.61
N ILE A 134 -3.67 -2.70 -14.68
CA ILE A 134 -3.09 -1.71 -15.61
C ILE A 134 -4.20 -0.97 -16.36
N HIS A 135 -5.18 -1.69 -16.89
CA HIS A 135 -6.30 -1.05 -17.61
C HIS A 135 -7.09 -0.12 -16.71
N LEU A 136 -7.39 -0.56 -15.48
CA LEU A 136 -8.09 0.25 -14.49
C LEU A 136 -7.28 1.50 -14.12
N MET A 137 -5.99 1.33 -13.83
CA MET A 137 -5.10 2.44 -13.48
C MET A 137 -5.04 3.49 -14.58
N VAL A 138 -4.91 3.06 -15.84
CA VAL A 138 -4.89 3.99 -16.99
C VAL A 138 -6.20 4.74 -17.10
N GLY A 139 -7.34 4.07 -16.97
CA GLY A 139 -8.66 4.71 -16.97
C GLY A 139 -8.78 5.77 -15.87
N LYS A 140 -8.42 5.41 -14.63
CA LYS A 140 -8.46 6.32 -13.48
C LYS A 140 -7.51 7.51 -13.64
N TRP A 141 -6.34 7.28 -14.23
CA TRP A 141 -5.41 8.36 -14.49
C TRP A 141 -5.98 9.38 -15.47
N PHE A 142 -6.63 8.94 -16.55
CA PHE A 142 -7.32 9.87 -17.47
C PHE A 142 -8.44 10.64 -16.78
N GLU A 143 -9.27 9.99 -15.95
CA GLU A 143 -10.30 10.68 -15.14
C GLU A 143 -9.68 11.78 -14.26
N PHE A 144 -8.53 11.51 -13.63
CA PHE A 144 -7.83 12.48 -12.79
C PHE A 144 -7.23 13.66 -13.56
N LEU A 145 -6.82 13.43 -14.82
CA LEU A 145 -6.32 14.51 -15.69
C LEU A 145 -7.41 15.44 -16.19
N GLU A 146 -8.63 14.92 -16.43
CA GLU A 146 -9.77 15.72 -16.92
C GLU A 146 -10.34 16.63 -15.83
N GLU A 147 -10.15 16.29 -14.55
CA GLU A 147 -10.67 17.05 -13.42
C GLU A 147 -9.63 18.01 -12.80
N ALA A 148 -8.39 18.01 -13.28
CA ALA A 148 -7.29 18.83 -12.74
C ALA A 148 -7.18 20.17 -13.46
#